data_ab5241c06a638ccc135f7a0e561a2053
#
_entry.id   ab5241c06a638ccc135f7a0e561a2053
#
_cell.length_a   1.000
_cell.length_b   1.000
_cell.length_c   1.000
_cell.angle_alpha   90.00
_cell.angle_beta   90.00
_cell.angle_gamma   90.00
#
_symmetry.space_group_name_H-M   'P 1'
#
loop_
_entity.id
_entity.type
_entity.pdbx_description
1 polymer ?
#
loop_
_entity_poly.entity_id
_entity_poly.type
_entity_poly.pdbx_seq_one_letter_code
_entity_poly.pdbx_strand_id
1 'polypeptide(L)'
;MGRVLGLLIVLMVLATGCTINKDIMFKTPTDYQFAVPPDSIDPNFTINQNDFLQFRLFANDGFRLIDLISEENVRMPNQRQMNSYLVSTDGMVKLPLIGRVPIAGKTLREAELYLEELYVPYYNRPFVQLTVLNRRAIVFPGSGGDARVVNLDNNSSTLTEVLAQAGGITDRGNAHKVKLFRRKVGGGRIVYQFDLSDIEGLKYA
;
A
#
# COMPACT_ATOMS: atom_id res chain seq x y z
N MET A 1 17.92 -34.73 -54.08
CA MET A 1 18.24 -34.87 -52.64
C MET A 1 18.50 -33.51 -51.96
N GLY A 2 19.21 -32.57 -52.56
CA GLY A 2 19.54 -31.27 -51.92
C GLY A 2 18.32 -30.39 -51.59
N ARG A 3 17.26 -30.38 -52.41
CA ARG A 3 16.05 -29.57 -52.14
C ARG A 3 15.23 -30.05 -50.93
N VAL A 4 15.17 -31.35 -50.71
CA VAL A 4 14.46 -31.96 -49.58
C VAL A 4 15.22 -31.71 -48.27
N LEU A 5 16.56 -31.81 -48.33
CA LEU A 5 17.42 -31.51 -47.19
C LEU A 5 17.34 -30.06 -46.76
N GLY A 6 17.29 -29.12 -47.72
CA GLY A 6 17.11 -27.68 -47.45
C GLY A 6 15.76 -27.37 -46.77
N LEU A 7 14.68 -28.03 -47.22
CA LEU A 7 13.35 -27.85 -46.64
C LEU A 7 13.27 -28.40 -45.21
N LEU A 8 13.96 -29.50 -44.92
CA LEU A 8 14.05 -30.11 -43.60
C LEU A 8 14.82 -29.21 -42.59
N ILE A 9 15.90 -28.57 -43.06
CA ILE A 9 16.68 -27.62 -42.24
C ILE A 9 15.85 -26.38 -41.92
N VAL A 10 15.11 -25.82 -42.88
CA VAL A 10 14.22 -24.65 -42.66
C VAL A 10 13.09 -25.02 -41.68
N LEU A 11 12.52 -26.21 -41.79
CA LEU A 11 11.48 -26.70 -40.87
C LEU A 11 12.02 -26.88 -39.44
N MET A 12 13.26 -27.35 -39.30
CA MET A 12 13.93 -27.53 -38.01
C MET A 12 14.25 -26.17 -37.32
N VAL A 13 14.62 -25.15 -38.09
CA VAL A 13 14.85 -23.79 -37.58
C VAL A 13 13.54 -23.11 -37.15
N LEU A 14 12.44 -23.38 -37.83
CA LEU A 14 11.11 -22.89 -37.45
C LEU A 14 10.52 -23.62 -36.23
N ALA A 15 11.00 -24.82 -35.90
CA ALA A 15 10.57 -25.58 -34.72
C ALA A 15 11.31 -25.17 -33.43
N THR A 16 12.39 -24.38 -33.51
CA THR A 16 12.97 -23.73 -32.32
C THR A 16 12.10 -22.57 -31.91
N GLY A 17 10.85 -22.88 -31.55
CA GLY A 17 9.89 -21.93 -31.03
C GLY A 17 10.45 -21.25 -29.82
N CYS A 18 10.40 -19.94 -29.83
CA CYS A 18 10.71 -19.04 -28.69
C CYS A 18 10.25 -19.67 -27.39
N THR A 19 11.18 -19.93 -26.49
CA THR A 19 10.86 -20.18 -25.08
C THR A 19 10.32 -18.89 -24.50
N ILE A 20 9.03 -18.64 -24.72
CA ILE A 20 8.37 -17.45 -24.24
C ILE A 20 8.40 -17.48 -22.71
N ASN A 21 9.25 -16.63 -22.17
CA ASN A 21 9.24 -16.11 -20.79
C ASN A 21 8.83 -17.12 -19.70
N LYS A 22 9.75 -17.99 -19.30
CA LYS A 22 9.56 -18.86 -18.13
C LYS A 22 9.66 -18.09 -16.80
N ASP A 23 10.28 -16.92 -16.82
CA ASP A 23 10.69 -16.17 -15.61
C ASP A 23 9.81 -14.92 -15.35
N ILE A 24 8.50 -15.06 -15.55
CA ILE A 24 7.55 -14.00 -15.20
C ILE A 24 7.31 -14.02 -13.68
N MET A 25 7.59 -12.91 -13.02
CA MET A 25 7.25 -12.73 -11.60
C MET A 25 5.74 -12.86 -11.37
N PHE A 26 5.38 -13.43 -10.20
CA PHE A 26 3.97 -13.58 -9.78
C PHE A 26 3.08 -14.41 -10.74
N LYS A 27 3.66 -15.37 -11.42
CA LYS A 27 2.90 -16.32 -12.23
C LYS A 27 1.94 -17.10 -11.31
N THR A 28 0.66 -17.09 -11.65
CA THR A 28 -0.35 -17.93 -10.98
C THR A 28 -0.61 -19.21 -11.79
N PRO A 29 -0.98 -20.33 -11.13
CA PRO A 29 -1.49 -21.51 -11.83
C PRO A 29 -2.66 -21.16 -12.75
N THR A 30 -2.92 -21.99 -13.77
CA THR A 30 -3.99 -21.75 -14.75
C THR A 30 -5.39 -21.86 -14.13
N ASP A 31 -5.50 -22.66 -13.07
CA ASP A 31 -6.72 -22.94 -12.29
C ASP A 31 -6.86 -22.05 -11.03
N TYR A 32 -5.98 -21.05 -10.89
CA TYR A 32 -6.02 -20.17 -9.72
C TYR A 32 -7.32 -19.37 -9.66
N GLN A 33 -8.05 -19.52 -8.56
CA GLN A 33 -9.26 -18.74 -8.32
C GLN A 33 -8.90 -17.40 -7.67
N PHE A 34 -9.14 -16.32 -8.41
CA PHE A 34 -8.97 -14.97 -7.91
C PHE A 34 -10.13 -14.59 -7.01
N ALA A 35 -9.86 -13.80 -5.98
CA ALA A 35 -10.90 -13.23 -5.16
C ALA A 35 -11.68 -12.15 -5.95
N VAL A 36 -12.96 -12.04 -5.66
CA VAL A 36 -13.79 -10.96 -6.19
C VAL A 36 -13.49 -9.69 -5.39
N PRO A 37 -13.19 -8.56 -6.04
CA PRO A 37 -13.03 -7.29 -5.34
C PRO A 37 -14.32 -6.93 -4.61
N PRO A 38 -14.25 -6.33 -3.42
CA PRO A 38 -15.44 -5.84 -2.72
C PRO A 38 -16.05 -4.65 -3.48
N ASP A 39 -17.38 -4.57 -3.50
CA ASP A 39 -18.13 -3.49 -4.18
C ASP A 39 -17.96 -2.12 -3.50
N SER A 40 -17.44 -2.09 -2.29
CA SER A 40 -17.19 -0.87 -1.52
C SER A 40 -15.82 -0.91 -0.84
N ILE A 41 -15.22 0.27 -0.71
CA ILE A 41 -14.02 0.47 0.10
C ILE A 41 -14.41 0.20 1.56
N ASP A 42 -13.67 -0.67 2.26
CA ASP A 42 -13.78 -0.78 3.70
C ASP A 42 -13.21 0.51 4.35
N PRO A 43 -14.06 1.39 4.87
CA PRO A 43 -13.61 2.63 5.49
C PRO A 43 -12.87 2.38 6.82
N ASN A 44 -12.96 1.16 7.35
CA ASN A 44 -12.45 0.78 8.67
C ASN A 44 -11.03 0.22 8.59
N PHE A 45 -10.13 1.00 7.99
CA PHE A 45 -8.71 0.63 8.09
C PHE A 45 -8.29 0.62 9.56
N THR A 46 -7.76 -0.52 10.02
CA THR A 46 -7.23 -0.68 11.37
C THR A 46 -5.71 -0.55 11.38
N ILE A 47 -5.21 -0.01 12.49
CA ILE A 47 -3.77 0.06 12.78
C ILE A 47 -3.23 -1.35 12.98
N ASN A 48 -2.10 -1.66 12.35
CA ASN A 48 -1.48 -2.97 12.42
C ASN A 48 -0.12 -2.93 13.13
N GLN A 49 0.35 -4.11 13.51
CA GLN A 49 1.73 -4.30 13.96
C GLN A 49 2.71 -3.86 12.88
N ASN A 50 3.80 -3.24 13.29
CA ASN A 50 4.83 -2.62 12.43
C ASN A 50 4.37 -1.39 11.64
N ASP A 51 3.21 -0.81 11.96
CA ASP A 51 2.86 0.52 11.47
C ASP A 51 3.70 1.58 12.18
N PHE A 52 4.10 2.59 11.42
CA PHE A 52 4.70 3.81 11.94
C PHE A 52 3.64 4.89 12.04
N LEU A 53 3.35 5.30 13.27
CA LEU A 53 2.35 6.32 13.55
C LEU A 53 3.02 7.68 13.73
N GLN A 54 2.62 8.67 12.96
CA GLN A 54 2.83 10.05 13.33
C GLN A 54 1.78 10.42 14.37
N PHE A 55 2.26 10.86 15.56
CA PHE A 55 1.42 11.24 16.67
C PHE A 55 1.56 12.75 16.91
N ARG A 56 0.44 13.44 16.99
CA ARG A 56 0.35 14.85 17.34
C ARG A 56 -0.65 15.03 18.46
N LEU A 57 -0.26 15.73 19.50
CA LEU A 57 -1.09 16.02 20.66
C LEU A 57 -1.22 17.52 20.84
N PHE A 58 -2.43 17.98 21.01
CA PHE A 58 -2.78 19.37 21.22
C PHE A 58 -3.65 19.50 22.48
N ALA A 59 -3.55 20.62 23.18
CA ALA A 59 -4.43 20.94 24.28
C ALA A 59 -5.57 21.87 23.81
N ASN A 60 -6.62 21.98 24.62
CA ASN A 60 -7.75 22.89 24.40
C ASN A 60 -8.42 22.71 23.03
N ASP A 61 -8.78 21.45 22.68
CA ASP A 61 -9.43 21.07 21.42
C ASP A 61 -8.63 21.49 20.16
N GLY A 62 -7.30 21.56 20.26
CA GLY A 62 -6.44 21.95 19.15
C GLY A 62 -6.27 23.46 18.97
N PHE A 63 -6.80 24.30 19.89
CA PHE A 63 -6.73 25.76 19.78
C PHE A 63 -5.30 26.31 19.62
N ARG A 64 -4.27 25.62 20.17
CA ARG A 64 -2.85 25.99 20.00
C ARG A 64 -2.21 25.57 18.69
N LEU A 65 -2.92 24.88 17.83
CA LEU A 65 -2.38 24.43 16.54
C LEU A 65 -2.00 25.62 15.63
N ILE A 66 -2.69 26.75 15.78
CA ILE A 66 -2.44 27.98 15.00
C ILE A 66 -1.21 28.72 15.51
N ASP A 67 -0.93 28.67 16.81
CA ASP A 67 0.21 29.39 17.41
C ASP A 67 1.56 28.64 17.31
N LEU A 68 1.54 27.32 17.15
CA LEU A 68 2.75 26.48 17.07
C LEU A 68 3.32 26.34 15.65
N ILE A 69 2.59 26.82 14.65
CA ILE A 69 3.14 27.04 13.30
C ILE A 69 3.72 28.46 13.24
N SER A 70 4.55 28.82 14.20
CA SER A 70 5.45 29.93 14.02
C SER A 70 6.45 29.57 12.92
N GLU A 71 6.74 30.52 12.04
CA GLU A 71 7.50 30.42 10.80
C GLU A 71 8.90 29.77 10.93
N GLU A 72 9.43 29.63 12.13
CA GLU A 72 10.71 28.95 12.40
C GLU A 72 10.69 27.44 12.16
N ASN A 73 9.53 26.77 12.28
CA ASN A 73 9.43 25.32 12.09
C ASN A 73 9.25 24.86 10.63
N VAL A 74 9.07 25.79 9.69
CA VAL A 74 8.88 25.49 8.26
C VAL A 74 10.18 25.11 7.56
N ARG A 75 11.34 25.40 8.16
CA ARG A 75 12.65 25.28 7.49
C ARG A 75 13.40 23.97 7.67
N MET A 76 12.88 22.98 8.39
CA MET A 76 13.58 21.71 8.59
C MET A 76 12.87 20.52 7.92
N PRO A 77 13.34 20.03 6.76
CA PRO A 77 12.75 18.89 6.06
C PRO A 77 12.73 17.58 6.87
N ASN A 78 13.56 17.46 7.90
CA ASN A 78 13.73 16.25 8.70
C ASN A 78 12.80 16.14 9.92
N GLN A 79 11.96 17.16 10.21
CA GLN A 79 11.06 17.14 11.37
C GLN A 79 9.91 16.15 11.25
N ARG A 80 9.58 15.65 10.04
CA ARG A 80 8.56 14.59 9.85
C ARG A 80 8.91 13.27 10.54
N GLN A 81 10.19 13.03 10.83
CA GLN A 81 10.65 11.81 11.51
C GLN A 81 10.68 11.91 13.03
N MET A 82 10.65 13.11 13.61
CA MET A 82 10.84 13.30 15.06
C MET A 82 9.66 12.82 15.92
N ASN A 83 8.46 12.65 15.36
CA ASN A 83 7.27 12.25 16.11
C ASN A 83 6.63 10.98 15.56
N SER A 84 7.44 10.04 15.07
CA SER A 84 6.94 8.74 14.59
C SER A 84 7.19 7.65 15.63
N TYR A 85 6.16 6.87 15.89
CA TYR A 85 6.15 5.80 16.89
C TYR A 85 5.80 4.48 16.22
N LEU A 86 6.62 3.47 16.47
CA LEU A 86 6.42 2.13 15.93
C LEU A 86 5.39 1.37 16.77
N VAL A 87 4.38 0.81 16.12
CA VAL A 87 3.52 -0.20 16.72
C VAL A 87 4.29 -1.52 16.79
N SER A 88 4.60 -1.95 17.99
CA SER A 88 5.39 -3.17 18.24
C SER A 88 4.65 -4.43 17.79
N THR A 89 5.35 -5.55 17.72
CA THR A 89 4.79 -6.85 17.32
C THR A 89 3.72 -7.39 18.29
N ASP A 90 3.66 -6.89 19.51
CA ASP A 90 2.61 -7.17 20.49
C ASP A 90 1.38 -6.26 20.37
N GLY A 91 1.36 -5.38 19.35
CA GLY A 91 0.25 -4.46 19.10
C GLY A 91 0.25 -3.20 19.96
N MET A 92 1.31 -2.96 20.74
CA MET A 92 1.43 -1.79 21.60
C MET A 92 2.29 -0.69 20.97
N VAL A 93 1.99 0.56 21.30
CA VAL A 93 2.83 1.71 20.99
C VAL A 93 3.32 2.38 22.28
N LYS A 94 4.56 2.86 22.29
CA LYS A 94 5.11 3.61 23.43
C LYS A 94 5.02 5.11 23.14
N LEU A 95 4.18 5.80 23.91
CA LEU A 95 3.94 7.24 23.76
C LEU A 95 4.45 8.02 24.97
N PRO A 96 4.78 9.30 24.82
CA PRO A 96 5.19 10.16 25.94
C PRO A 96 4.13 10.19 27.02
N LEU A 97 4.53 10.33 28.27
CA LEU A 97 3.71 10.42 29.50
C LEU A 97 2.92 9.15 29.84
N ILE A 98 2.17 8.58 28.89
CA ILE A 98 1.28 7.44 29.13
C ILE A 98 1.97 6.07 28.97
N GLY A 99 3.20 6.06 28.43
CA GLY A 99 3.96 4.81 28.28
C GLY A 99 3.45 3.90 27.16
N ARG A 100 3.37 2.59 27.42
CA ARG A 100 2.95 1.57 26.43
C ARG A 100 1.44 1.34 26.48
N VAL A 101 0.78 1.52 25.35
CA VAL A 101 -0.68 1.37 25.24
C VAL A 101 -1.05 0.50 24.04
N PRO A 102 -2.12 -0.32 24.12
CA PRO A 102 -2.59 -1.17 23.03
C PRO A 102 -3.29 -0.30 21.97
N ILE A 103 -2.85 -0.41 20.71
CA ILE A 103 -3.42 0.39 19.63
C ILE A 103 -3.74 -0.43 18.38
N ALA A 104 -3.07 -1.56 18.17
CA ALA A 104 -3.36 -2.42 17.03
C ALA A 104 -4.80 -2.95 17.05
N GLY A 105 -5.40 -3.06 15.86
CA GLY A 105 -6.79 -3.48 15.68
C GLY A 105 -7.82 -2.37 15.81
N LYS A 106 -7.44 -1.19 16.31
CA LYS A 106 -8.31 0.00 16.33
C LYS A 106 -8.25 0.72 14.98
N THR A 107 -9.34 1.34 14.58
CA THR A 107 -9.33 2.34 13.51
C THR A 107 -8.57 3.59 13.97
N LEU A 108 -8.16 4.45 13.03
CA LEU A 108 -7.48 5.70 13.40
C LEU A 108 -8.35 6.53 14.35
N ARG A 109 -9.65 6.65 14.08
CA ARG A 109 -10.57 7.43 14.92
C ARG A 109 -10.76 6.84 16.30
N GLU A 110 -10.93 5.53 16.42
CA GLU A 110 -11.01 4.86 17.73
C GLU A 110 -9.73 5.01 18.53
N ALA A 111 -8.58 4.95 17.86
CA ALA A 111 -7.29 5.13 18.48
C ALA A 111 -7.07 6.57 18.97
N GLU A 112 -7.48 7.56 18.16
CA GLU A 112 -7.44 8.99 18.55
C GLU A 112 -8.27 9.24 19.82
N LEU A 113 -9.54 8.82 19.82
CA LEU A 113 -10.44 8.98 20.98
C LEU A 113 -9.90 8.25 22.22
N TYR A 114 -9.41 7.04 22.07
CA TYR A 114 -8.80 6.27 23.14
C TYR A 114 -7.58 6.98 23.75
N LEU A 115 -6.73 7.56 22.90
CA LEU A 115 -5.57 8.31 23.38
C LEU A 115 -5.97 9.64 24.03
N GLU A 116 -6.96 10.35 23.49
CA GLU A 116 -7.51 11.57 24.10
C GLU A 116 -7.93 11.29 25.55
N GLU A 117 -8.68 10.21 25.80
CA GLU A 117 -9.08 9.81 27.17
C GLU A 117 -7.88 9.56 28.09
N LEU A 118 -6.83 8.90 27.60
CA LEU A 118 -5.62 8.63 28.38
C LEU A 118 -4.80 9.89 28.70
N TYR A 119 -4.92 10.92 27.88
CA TYR A 119 -4.21 12.18 28.07
C TYR A 119 -4.98 13.21 28.91
N VAL A 120 -6.28 13.01 29.23
CA VAL A 120 -7.08 13.91 30.10
C VAL A 120 -6.40 14.25 31.43
N PRO A 121 -5.70 13.34 32.14
CA PRO A 121 -5.03 13.67 33.39
C PRO A 121 -3.87 14.66 33.24
N TYR A 122 -3.31 14.79 32.04
CA TYR A 122 -2.13 15.60 31.75
C TYR A 122 -2.43 16.91 31.01
N TYR A 123 -3.53 16.95 30.25
CA TYR A 123 -3.89 18.06 29.38
C TYR A 123 -5.37 18.39 29.47
N ASN A 124 -5.69 19.68 29.46
CA ASN A 124 -7.07 20.12 29.39
C ASN A 124 -7.60 19.93 27.96
N ARG A 125 -8.68 19.17 27.81
CA ARG A 125 -9.32 18.83 26.53
C ARG A 125 -8.28 18.46 25.47
N PRO A 126 -7.58 17.33 25.64
CA PRO A 126 -6.57 16.88 24.68
C PRO A 126 -7.23 16.55 23.34
N PHE A 127 -6.56 16.90 22.26
CA PHE A 127 -6.93 16.55 20.89
C PHE A 127 -5.78 15.81 20.24
N VAL A 128 -6.05 14.61 19.75
CA VAL A 128 -5.05 13.71 19.15
C VAL A 128 -5.29 13.57 17.66
N GLN A 129 -4.21 13.65 16.90
CA GLN A 129 -4.19 13.29 15.48
C GLN A 129 -3.19 12.18 15.24
N LEU A 130 -3.64 11.14 14.54
CA LEU A 130 -2.82 10.01 14.11
C LEU A 130 -2.76 9.91 12.59
N THR A 131 -1.58 9.60 12.08
CA THR A 131 -1.37 9.28 10.66
C THR A 131 -0.44 8.10 10.55
N VAL A 132 -0.78 7.10 9.72
CA VAL A 132 0.11 5.98 9.42
C VAL A 132 1.06 6.38 8.28
N LEU A 133 2.36 6.36 8.54
CA LEU A 133 3.38 6.88 7.62
C LEU A 133 3.91 5.86 6.62
N ASN A 134 3.82 4.57 6.91
CA ASN A 134 4.47 3.52 6.12
C ASN A 134 3.53 2.77 5.17
N ARG A 135 2.40 3.37 4.85
CA ARG A 135 1.49 2.83 3.84
C ARG A 135 2.10 2.97 2.46
N ARG A 136 2.25 1.87 1.77
CA ARG A 136 2.84 1.85 0.43
C ARG A 136 2.34 0.69 -0.39
N ALA A 137 2.30 0.88 -1.70
CA ALA A 137 2.15 -0.16 -2.69
C ALA A 137 3.47 -0.36 -3.44
N ILE A 138 3.77 -1.59 -3.82
CA ILE A 138 4.89 -1.91 -4.71
C ILE A 138 4.28 -2.29 -6.05
N VAL A 139 4.60 -1.53 -7.08
CA VAL A 139 4.06 -1.70 -8.43
C VAL A 139 5.13 -2.25 -9.34
N PHE A 140 4.78 -3.29 -10.07
CA PHE A 140 5.59 -3.90 -11.13
C PHE A 140 4.88 -3.65 -12.47
N PRO A 141 5.20 -2.55 -13.19
CA PRO A 141 4.39 -2.10 -14.31
C PRO A 141 4.49 -2.94 -15.59
N GLY A 142 5.36 -3.96 -15.60
CA GLY A 142 5.56 -4.83 -16.76
C GLY A 142 6.13 -6.18 -16.40
N SER A 143 7.21 -6.58 -17.04
CA SER A 143 7.85 -7.91 -16.88
C SER A 143 8.69 -8.08 -15.58
N GLY A 144 8.67 -7.13 -14.66
CA GLY A 144 9.25 -7.27 -13.33
C GLY A 144 10.54 -6.47 -13.07
N GLY A 145 11.13 -5.80 -14.07
CA GLY A 145 12.40 -5.09 -13.93
C GLY A 145 12.32 -3.68 -13.31
N ASP A 146 11.18 -3.00 -13.42
CA ASP A 146 11.01 -1.57 -13.08
C ASP A 146 10.05 -1.37 -11.90
N ALA A 147 10.30 -2.09 -10.80
CA ALA A 147 9.47 -1.97 -9.61
C ALA A 147 9.56 -0.58 -9.01
N ARG A 148 8.40 0.00 -8.66
CA ARG A 148 8.29 1.30 -8.00
C ARG A 148 7.55 1.17 -6.69
N VAL A 149 8.03 1.89 -5.68
CA VAL A 149 7.33 2.04 -4.39
C VAL A 149 6.52 3.33 -4.46
N VAL A 150 5.20 3.20 -4.30
CA VAL A 150 4.26 4.30 -4.27
C VAL A 150 3.75 4.45 -2.84
N ASN A 151 3.93 5.61 -2.24
CA ASN A 151 3.36 5.90 -0.92
C ASN A 151 1.87 6.22 -1.06
N LEU A 152 1.09 5.72 -0.10
CA LEU A 152 -0.36 5.94 -0.05
C LEU A 152 -0.64 7.04 0.98
N ASP A 153 -0.86 8.26 0.50
CA ASP A 153 -1.01 9.44 1.36
C ASP A 153 -2.42 9.53 2.00
N ASN A 154 -3.39 8.78 1.47
CA ASN A 154 -4.76 8.76 1.96
C ASN A 154 -5.36 7.35 1.94
N ASN A 155 -6.55 7.21 2.58
CA ASN A 155 -7.27 5.93 2.70
C ASN A 155 -8.08 5.58 1.46
N SER A 156 -8.26 6.52 0.52
CA SER A 156 -9.08 6.38 -0.67
C SER A 156 -8.27 6.24 -1.96
N SER A 157 -6.96 5.95 -1.85
CA SER A 157 -6.11 5.72 -3.03
C SER A 157 -6.62 4.54 -3.84
N THR A 158 -6.95 4.80 -5.10
CA THR A 158 -7.43 3.79 -6.04
C THR A 158 -6.27 3.05 -6.73
N LEU A 159 -6.58 1.89 -7.32
CA LEU A 159 -5.60 1.13 -8.09
C LEU A 159 -5.07 1.94 -9.29
N THR A 160 -5.96 2.70 -9.94
CA THR A 160 -5.61 3.55 -11.07
C THR A 160 -4.69 4.71 -10.67
N GLU A 161 -4.93 5.36 -9.52
CA GLU A 161 -4.03 6.38 -8.99
C GLU A 161 -2.64 5.82 -8.70
N VAL A 162 -2.58 4.64 -8.06
CA VAL A 162 -1.31 3.98 -7.74
C VAL A 162 -0.55 3.61 -9.01
N LEU A 163 -1.25 3.11 -10.04
CA LEU A 163 -0.65 2.82 -11.34
C LEU A 163 -0.15 4.10 -12.02
N ALA A 164 -0.93 5.18 -11.99
CA ALA A 164 -0.54 6.46 -12.57
C ALA A 164 0.72 7.03 -11.90
N GLN A 165 0.80 6.99 -10.57
CA GLN A 165 1.99 7.40 -9.82
C GLN A 165 3.22 6.53 -10.12
N ALA A 166 2.99 5.25 -10.43
CA ALA A 166 4.05 4.34 -10.87
C ALA A 166 4.50 4.57 -12.33
N GLY A 167 3.83 5.44 -13.08
CA GLY A 167 4.13 5.72 -14.50
C GLY A 167 3.31 4.88 -15.47
N GLY A 168 2.20 4.30 -15.02
CA GLY A 168 1.28 3.51 -15.83
C GLY A 168 1.73 2.06 -16.06
N ILE A 169 1.03 1.38 -16.95
CA ILE A 169 1.37 0.04 -17.43
C ILE A 169 2.31 0.22 -18.62
N THR A 170 3.50 -0.38 -18.56
CA THR A 170 4.49 -0.29 -19.65
C THR A 170 4.07 -1.15 -20.85
N ASP A 171 4.73 -0.96 -22.03
CA ASP A 171 4.50 -1.73 -23.26
C ASP A 171 4.62 -3.25 -23.08
N ARG A 172 5.38 -3.70 -22.07
CA ARG A 172 5.51 -5.11 -21.71
C ARG A 172 4.50 -5.56 -20.65
N GLY A 173 3.68 -4.66 -20.15
CA GLY A 173 2.60 -4.94 -19.20
C GLY A 173 1.36 -5.46 -19.92
N ASN A 174 0.44 -6.04 -19.15
CA ASN A 174 -0.81 -6.55 -19.66
C ASN A 174 -1.98 -5.95 -18.87
N ALA A 175 -2.69 -5.00 -19.49
CA ALA A 175 -3.83 -4.34 -18.88
C ALA A 175 -5.01 -5.30 -18.60
N HIS A 176 -5.17 -6.36 -19.38
CA HIS A 176 -6.20 -7.39 -19.15
C HIS A 176 -5.94 -8.25 -17.89
N LYS A 177 -4.72 -8.23 -17.33
CA LYS A 177 -4.32 -9.15 -16.25
C LYS A 177 -3.53 -8.42 -15.16
N VAL A 178 -4.06 -7.31 -14.65
CA VAL A 178 -3.47 -6.60 -13.52
C VAL A 178 -3.79 -7.37 -12.23
N LYS A 179 -2.77 -7.74 -11.48
CA LYS A 179 -2.91 -8.50 -10.23
C LYS A 179 -2.61 -7.63 -9.03
N LEU A 180 -3.52 -7.61 -8.07
CA LEU A 180 -3.34 -6.96 -6.77
C LEU A 180 -3.17 -8.01 -5.68
N PHE A 181 -2.00 -7.98 -5.02
CA PHE A 181 -1.70 -8.86 -3.89
C PHE A 181 -1.91 -8.08 -2.58
N ARG A 182 -2.88 -8.50 -1.79
CA ARG A 182 -3.17 -7.91 -0.49
C ARG A 182 -2.83 -8.88 0.63
N ARG A 183 -2.09 -8.42 1.64
CA ARG A 183 -1.84 -9.21 2.85
C ARG A 183 -3.09 -9.24 3.72
N LYS A 184 -3.46 -10.41 4.26
CA LYS A 184 -4.52 -10.53 5.25
C LYS A 184 -4.00 -10.22 6.66
N VAL A 185 -4.85 -9.65 7.50
CA VAL A 185 -4.63 -9.63 8.94
C VAL A 185 -4.63 -11.08 9.43
N GLY A 186 -3.63 -11.46 10.22
CA GLY A 186 -3.46 -12.88 10.65
C GLY A 186 -2.65 -13.77 9.70
N GLY A 187 -2.15 -13.20 8.59
CA GLY A 187 -1.29 -13.90 7.63
C GLY A 187 -2.01 -14.35 6.36
N GLY A 188 -1.23 -14.80 5.38
CA GLY A 188 -1.74 -15.16 4.06
C GLY A 188 -1.89 -13.94 3.13
N ARG A 189 -2.33 -14.22 1.90
CA ARG A 189 -2.51 -13.22 0.84
C ARG A 189 -3.84 -13.44 0.13
N ILE A 190 -4.47 -12.36 -0.27
CA ILE A 190 -5.57 -12.38 -1.23
C ILE A 190 -5.00 -11.86 -2.55
N VAL A 191 -5.39 -12.47 -3.65
CA VAL A 191 -5.02 -12.03 -4.99
C VAL A 191 -6.29 -11.71 -5.74
N TYR A 192 -6.38 -10.46 -6.18
CA TYR A 192 -7.42 -9.99 -7.10
C TYR A 192 -6.82 -9.89 -8.50
N GLN A 193 -7.65 -10.08 -9.52
CA GLN A 193 -7.27 -9.78 -10.90
C GLN A 193 -8.26 -8.79 -11.49
N PHE A 194 -7.73 -7.76 -12.13
CA PHE A 194 -8.49 -6.71 -12.80
C PHE A 194 -8.18 -6.72 -14.29
N ASP A 195 -9.19 -6.44 -15.09
CA ASP A 195 -9.04 -6.08 -16.48
C ASP A 195 -9.21 -4.56 -16.60
N LEU A 196 -8.12 -3.86 -16.89
CA LEU A 196 -8.09 -2.41 -17.04
C LEU A 196 -7.94 -1.99 -18.52
N SER A 197 -8.24 -2.90 -19.44
CA SER A 197 -8.16 -2.62 -20.88
C SER A 197 -9.33 -1.82 -21.41
N ASP A 198 -10.44 -1.81 -20.67
CA ASP A 198 -11.66 -1.07 -21.00
C ASP A 198 -12.20 -0.30 -19.79
N ILE A 199 -13.24 0.50 -20.05
CA ILE A 199 -13.85 1.38 -19.04
C ILE A 199 -14.65 0.59 -17.97
N GLU A 200 -15.10 -0.61 -18.28
CA GLU A 200 -15.87 -1.44 -17.33
C GLU A 200 -14.95 -1.95 -16.21
N GLY A 201 -13.69 -2.18 -16.52
CA GLY A 201 -12.68 -2.56 -15.54
C GLY A 201 -12.42 -1.51 -14.47
N LEU A 202 -12.72 -0.24 -14.74
CA LEU A 202 -12.55 0.86 -13.78
C LEU A 202 -13.55 0.83 -12.63
N LYS A 203 -14.62 0.05 -12.73
CA LYS A 203 -15.63 -0.05 -11.66
C LYS A 203 -15.06 -0.51 -10.33
N TYR A 204 -13.97 -1.29 -10.37
CA TYR A 204 -13.33 -1.88 -9.20
C TYR A 204 -11.88 -1.39 -8.98
N ALA A 205 -11.45 -0.37 -9.70
CA ALA A 205 -10.04 0.07 -9.73
C ALA A 205 -9.76 1.36 -8.94
#